data_31cb379f592e0f8ce481a07c34772843
#
_entry.id   31cb379f592e0f8ce481a07c34772843
#
_cell.length_a   1.000
_cell.length_b   1.000
_cell.length_c   1.000
_cell.angle_alpha   90.00
_cell.angle_beta   90.00
_cell.angle_gamma   90.00
#
_symmetry.space_group_name_H-M   'P 1'
#
loop_
_entity.id
_entity.type
_entity.pdbx_description
1 polymer ?
#
loop_
_entity_poly.entity_id
_entity_poly.type
_entity_poly.pdbx_seq_one_letter_code
_entity_poly.pdbx_strand_id
1 'polypeptide(L)'
;AKPIELAWSAVFAEAGAVVADQVLLRDTNLPVRSRDSRQLDFVAWGRMFSQPVCGDATIVSPLHRDGTPHALAPDIDGASFSRALERKENTYPELASPNQYGELTVLACETGGRWHHRALTMVSKLIEAKTQTIAPLLRQAAALAYHRRWWGILSTALQRTVATSLLDHPGMGSMPGPGPEPPLGDLLQIAMEIPELSRLPLRED
;
A
#
# COMPACT_ATOMS: atom_id res chain seq x y z
N ALA A 1 4.66 -3.20 11.66
CA ALA A 1 3.32 -3.16 11.02
C ALA A 1 3.12 -4.31 10.03
N LYS A 2 3.60 -5.53 10.38
CA LYS A 2 3.68 -6.69 9.47
C LYS A 2 2.41 -6.97 8.64
N PRO A 3 1.17 -6.90 9.19
CA PRO A 3 -0.02 -7.17 8.38
C PRO A 3 -0.21 -6.22 7.21
N ILE A 4 0.05 -4.92 7.38
CA ILE A 4 -0.12 -3.94 6.30
C ILE A 4 0.98 -4.05 5.23
N GLU A 5 2.21 -4.40 5.61
CA GLU A 5 3.30 -4.67 4.71
C GLU A 5 2.96 -5.85 3.77
N LEU A 6 2.52 -6.99 4.37
CA LEU A 6 2.09 -8.17 3.61
C LEU A 6 0.86 -7.90 2.72
N ALA A 7 -0.06 -7.05 3.17
CA ALA A 7 -1.22 -6.67 2.38
C ALA A 7 -0.82 -5.89 1.12
N TRP A 8 0.14 -4.96 1.23
CA TRP A 8 0.68 -4.27 0.08
C TRP A 8 1.40 -5.22 -0.88
N SER A 9 2.26 -6.11 -0.35
CA SER A 9 2.94 -7.13 -1.18
C SER A 9 1.94 -7.98 -1.95
N ALA A 10 0.84 -8.40 -1.31
CA ALA A 10 -0.21 -9.18 -1.97
C ALA A 10 -0.91 -8.37 -3.06
N VAL A 11 -1.23 -7.09 -2.84
CA VAL A 11 -1.85 -6.22 -3.84
C VAL A 11 -0.93 -6.03 -5.06
N PHE A 12 0.37 -5.79 -4.85
CA PHE A 12 1.33 -5.70 -5.94
C PHE A 12 1.45 -7.03 -6.72
N ALA A 13 1.51 -8.16 -6.01
CA ALA A 13 1.58 -9.47 -6.65
C ALA A 13 0.31 -9.79 -7.47
N GLU A 14 -0.88 -9.52 -6.93
CA GLU A 14 -2.14 -9.67 -7.69
C GLU A 14 -2.21 -8.75 -8.92
N ALA A 15 -1.61 -7.57 -8.85
CA ALA A 15 -1.49 -6.68 -10.00
C ALA A 15 -0.56 -7.24 -11.10
N GLY A 16 0.24 -8.25 -10.79
CA GLY A 16 1.18 -8.91 -11.72
C GLY A 16 2.62 -8.46 -11.56
N ALA A 17 2.97 -7.80 -10.46
CA ALA A 17 4.35 -7.49 -10.11
C ALA A 17 5.03 -8.73 -9.49
N VAL A 18 6.34 -8.81 -9.66
CA VAL A 18 7.18 -9.68 -8.83
C VAL A 18 7.54 -8.90 -7.58
N VAL A 19 7.37 -9.52 -6.41
CA VAL A 19 7.57 -8.85 -5.12
C VAL A 19 8.58 -9.63 -4.28
N ALA A 20 9.53 -8.93 -3.69
CA ALA A 20 10.41 -9.45 -2.64
C ALA A 20 10.11 -8.69 -1.35
N ASP A 21 9.83 -9.42 -0.28
CA ASP A 21 9.53 -8.87 1.04
C ASP A 21 10.78 -8.70 1.89
N GLN A 22 10.78 -7.69 2.79
CA GLN A 22 11.80 -7.49 3.81
C GLN A 22 13.22 -7.42 3.24
N VAL A 23 13.41 -6.57 2.21
CA VAL A 23 14.67 -6.47 1.46
C VAL A 23 15.66 -5.57 2.19
N LEU A 24 16.81 -6.11 2.59
CA LEU A 24 17.90 -5.31 3.15
C LEU A 24 18.56 -4.47 2.04
N LEU A 25 18.86 -3.19 2.31
CA LEU A 25 19.48 -2.32 1.31
C LEU A 25 20.81 -2.86 0.81
N ARG A 26 21.59 -3.51 1.67
CA ARG A 26 22.87 -4.14 1.30
C ARG A 26 22.74 -5.29 0.30
N ASP A 27 21.55 -5.88 0.20
CA ASP A 27 21.25 -7.00 -0.71
C ASP A 27 20.68 -6.48 -2.05
N THR A 28 20.59 -5.16 -2.21
CA THR A 28 20.22 -4.48 -3.46
C THR A 28 21.46 -4.00 -4.21
N ASN A 29 21.26 -3.47 -5.41
CA ASN A 29 22.33 -2.83 -6.19
C ASN A 29 22.60 -1.37 -5.77
N LEU A 30 21.99 -0.89 -4.67
CA LEU A 30 22.20 0.46 -4.18
C LEU A 30 23.64 0.65 -3.67
N PRO A 31 24.24 1.84 -3.83
CA PRO A 31 25.59 2.15 -3.37
C PRO A 31 25.62 2.38 -1.84
N VAL A 32 25.30 1.35 -1.08
CA VAL A 32 25.28 1.37 0.39
C VAL A 32 26.43 0.54 0.97
N ARG A 33 26.70 0.76 2.27
CA ARG A 33 27.76 -0.01 2.97
C ARG A 33 27.33 -1.47 3.12
N SER A 34 28.30 -2.40 3.05
CA SER A 34 28.06 -3.86 3.23
C SER A 34 27.46 -4.24 4.59
N ARG A 35 27.57 -3.36 5.59
CA ARG A 35 27.00 -3.54 6.94
C ARG A 35 25.70 -2.76 7.13
N ASP A 36 25.12 -2.21 6.06
CA ASP A 36 23.84 -1.50 6.14
C ASP A 36 22.74 -2.48 6.58
N SER A 37 22.06 -2.15 7.67
CA SER A 37 20.98 -2.96 8.24
C SER A 37 19.60 -2.39 7.95
N ARG A 38 19.53 -1.29 7.19
CA ARG A 38 18.24 -0.71 6.79
C ARG A 38 17.50 -1.69 5.88
N GLN A 39 16.20 -1.77 6.05
CA GLN A 39 15.34 -2.73 5.39
C GLN A 39 14.12 -2.03 4.82
N LEU A 40 13.82 -2.32 3.56
CA LEU A 40 12.55 -1.98 2.91
C LEU A 40 11.51 -3.04 3.26
N ASP A 41 10.26 -2.64 3.38
CA ASP A 41 9.18 -3.58 3.64
C ASP A 41 8.98 -4.54 2.45
N PHE A 42 9.10 -3.99 1.22
CA PHE A 42 9.13 -4.78 0.00
C PHE A 42 9.81 -4.04 -1.15
N VAL A 43 10.21 -4.79 -2.16
CA VAL A 43 10.60 -4.27 -3.47
C VAL A 43 9.74 -4.95 -4.52
N ALA A 44 9.10 -4.18 -5.39
CA ALA A 44 8.24 -4.68 -6.45
C ALA A 44 8.76 -4.23 -7.83
N TRP A 45 8.74 -5.14 -8.80
CA TRP A 45 9.14 -4.86 -10.18
C TRP A 45 8.27 -5.62 -11.17
N GLY A 46 8.25 -5.18 -12.41
CA GLY A 46 7.45 -5.77 -13.47
C GLY A 46 7.24 -4.82 -14.64
N ARG A 47 6.58 -5.29 -15.68
CA ARG A 47 6.39 -4.53 -16.93
C ARG A 47 5.60 -3.23 -16.75
N MET A 48 4.84 -3.11 -15.66
CA MET A 48 4.03 -1.94 -15.35
C MET A 48 4.84 -0.78 -14.73
N PHE A 49 6.08 -1.02 -14.34
CA PHE A 49 6.95 -0.03 -13.73
C PHE A 49 8.15 0.25 -14.63
N SER A 50 8.52 1.52 -14.77
CA SER A 50 9.74 1.94 -15.46
C SER A 50 11.01 1.59 -14.68
N GLN A 51 10.87 1.46 -13.35
CA GLN A 51 11.93 1.15 -12.39
C GLN A 51 11.33 0.41 -11.20
N PRO A 52 12.14 -0.30 -10.39
CA PRO A 52 11.64 -0.96 -9.19
C PRO A 52 10.98 0.02 -8.21
N VAL A 53 9.89 -0.42 -7.60
CA VAL A 53 9.21 0.30 -6.51
C VAL A 53 9.77 -0.21 -5.19
N CYS A 54 10.46 0.67 -4.47
CA CYS A 54 11.01 0.39 -3.15
C CYS A 54 9.97 0.82 -2.11
N GLY A 55 9.16 -0.13 -1.64
CA GLY A 55 7.99 0.12 -0.80
C GLY A 55 8.32 0.18 0.69
N ASP A 56 7.77 1.16 1.36
CA ASP A 56 7.74 1.26 2.82
C ASP A 56 6.31 1.62 3.26
N ALA A 57 5.67 0.70 4.00
CA ALA A 57 4.31 0.86 4.50
C ALA A 57 4.37 1.44 5.93
N THR A 58 3.70 2.56 6.16
CA THR A 58 3.73 3.20 7.47
C THR A 58 2.34 3.60 7.94
N ILE A 59 2.08 3.32 9.23
CA ILE A 59 0.86 3.76 9.91
C ILE A 59 1.23 4.91 10.83
N VAL A 60 0.48 6.00 10.75
CA VAL A 60 0.67 7.18 11.58
C VAL A 60 -0.56 7.42 12.45
N SER A 61 -0.34 7.89 13.67
CA SER A 61 -1.42 8.38 14.51
C SER A 61 -1.50 9.90 14.36
N PRO A 62 -2.68 10.48 14.21
CA PRO A 62 -2.86 11.93 14.30
C PRO A 62 -2.76 12.44 15.74
N LEU A 63 -2.65 11.53 16.72
CA LEU A 63 -2.56 11.83 18.14
C LEU A 63 -1.18 11.47 18.70
N HIS A 64 -0.73 12.24 19.67
CA HIS A 64 0.36 11.90 20.56
C HIS A 64 -0.01 10.73 21.49
N ARG A 65 0.96 10.21 22.23
CA ARG A 65 0.75 9.13 23.21
C ARG A 65 -0.20 9.50 24.36
N ASP A 66 -0.29 10.77 24.70
CA ASP A 66 -1.18 11.31 25.74
C ASP A 66 -2.60 11.60 25.22
N GLY A 67 -2.88 11.29 23.94
CA GLY A 67 -4.17 11.50 23.29
C GLY A 67 -4.37 12.92 22.75
N THR A 68 -3.42 13.83 22.93
CA THR A 68 -3.49 15.16 22.34
C THR A 68 -3.21 15.12 20.83
N PRO A 69 -3.89 15.93 20.00
CA PRO A 69 -3.63 15.93 18.56
C PRO A 69 -2.25 16.53 18.24
N HIS A 70 -1.60 16.02 17.22
CA HIS A 70 -0.44 16.68 16.64
C HIS A 70 -0.81 18.04 16.08
N ALA A 71 0.14 18.97 16.07
CA ALA A 71 -0.04 20.30 15.48
C ALA A 71 -0.64 20.16 14.07
N LEU A 72 -1.63 21.00 13.78
CA LEU A 72 -2.40 21.02 12.53
C LEU A 72 -3.29 19.82 12.25
N ALA A 73 -3.22 18.71 13.01
CA ALA A 73 -4.08 17.55 12.77
C ALA A 73 -5.58 17.83 12.96
N PRO A 74 -6.03 18.74 13.84
CA PRO A 74 -7.44 19.11 13.92
C PRO A 74 -7.95 19.91 12.72
N ASP A 75 -7.07 20.67 12.05
CA ASP A 75 -7.46 21.68 11.06
C ASP A 75 -7.12 21.24 9.62
N ILE A 76 -6.12 20.38 9.46
CA ILE A 76 -5.59 19.99 8.14
C ILE A 76 -5.62 18.48 8.01
N ASP A 77 -6.38 18.02 7.05
CA ASP A 77 -6.48 16.60 6.68
C ASP A 77 -5.12 16.02 6.28
N GLY A 78 -4.69 14.98 7.01
CA GLY A 78 -3.44 14.29 6.70
C GLY A 78 -2.16 15.03 7.11
N ALA A 79 -2.25 16.04 7.97
CA ALA A 79 -1.07 16.78 8.48
C ALA A 79 -0.02 15.86 9.13
N SER A 80 -0.46 14.72 9.71
CA SER A 80 0.42 13.72 10.32
C SER A 80 1.33 13.00 9.31
N PHE A 81 0.99 12.98 8.02
CA PHE A 81 1.77 12.30 6.99
C PHE A 81 3.11 12.96 6.72
N SER A 82 3.16 14.29 6.67
CA SER A 82 4.37 15.04 6.27
C SER A 82 5.61 14.62 7.06
N ARG A 83 5.49 14.56 8.40
CA ARG A 83 6.59 14.11 9.27
C ARG A 83 7.00 12.67 9.03
N ALA A 84 6.04 11.78 8.75
CA ALA A 84 6.34 10.38 8.49
C ALA A 84 7.07 10.19 7.16
N LEU A 85 6.64 10.89 6.11
CA LEU A 85 7.29 10.87 4.81
C LEU A 85 8.72 11.40 4.90
N GLU A 86 8.91 12.59 5.49
CA GLU A 86 10.23 13.19 5.68
C GLU A 86 11.19 12.24 6.44
N ARG A 87 10.69 11.60 7.50
CA ARG A 87 11.49 10.63 8.25
C ARG A 87 11.93 9.45 7.36
N LYS A 88 11.04 8.94 6.49
CA LYS A 88 11.35 7.83 5.59
C LYS A 88 12.32 8.26 4.48
N GLU A 89 12.13 9.42 3.89
CA GLU A 89 13.02 10.00 2.89
C GLU A 89 14.43 10.23 3.49
N ASN A 90 14.52 10.70 4.73
CA ASN A 90 15.78 10.83 5.46
C ASN A 90 16.41 9.46 5.83
N THR A 91 15.58 8.41 6.01
CA THR A 91 16.10 7.05 6.26
C THR A 91 16.70 6.44 5.00
N TYR A 92 16.14 6.75 3.83
CA TYR A 92 16.54 6.19 2.53
C TYR A 92 16.94 7.28 1.52
N PRO A 93 17.96 8.10 1.82
CA PRO A 93 18.33 9.22 0.96
C PRO A 93 18.77 8.79 -0.43
N GLU A 94 19.27 7.54 -0.58
CA GLU A 94 19.67 6.97 -1.87
C GLU A 94 18.48 6.74 -2.81
N LEU A 95 17.27 6.68 -2.27
CA LEU A 95 16.01 6.45 -2.98
C LEU A 95 15.06 7.66 -2.94
N ALA A 96 15.48 8.77 -2.33
CA ALA A 96 14.63 9.97 -2.20
C ALA A 96 14.31 10.63 -3.55
N SER A 97 15.14 10.37 -4.56
CA SER A 97 14.87 10.74 -5.95
C SER A 97 14.84 9.49 -6.82
N PRO A 98 13.93 9.42 -7.82
CA PRO A 98 13.88 8.31 -8.77
C PRO A 98 15.24 8.11 -9.44
N ASN A 99 15.72 6.88 -9.47
CA ASN A 99 16.99 6.52 -10.09
C ASN A 99 16.93 5.10 -10.66
N GLN A 100 18.02 4.64 -11.31
CA GLN A 100 18.08 3.32 -11.94
C GLN A 100 17.87 2.14 -10.97
N TYR A 101 18.03 2.34 -9.67
CA TYR A 101 17.88 1.30 -8.65
C TYR A 101 16.47 1.23 -8.09
N GLY A 102 15.65 2.25 -8.31
CA GLY A 102 14.27 2.30 -7.88
C GLY A 102 13.85 3.68 -7.36
N GLU A 103 12.60 3.74 -6.91
CA GLU A 103 11.97 4.91 -6.30
C GLU A 103 11.38 4.53 -4.95
N LEU A 104 11.68 5.32 -3.91
CA LEU A 104 11.06 5.16 -2.61
C LEU A 104 9.57 5.54 -2.69
N THR A 105 8.72 4.57 -2.41
CA THR A 105 7.28 4.77 -2.34
C THR A 105 6.80 4.53 -0.93
N VAL A 106 6.56 5.62 -0.20
CA VAL A 106 6.00 5.55 1.16
C VAL A 106 4.49 5.45 1.08
N LEU A 107 3.96 4.29 1.49
CA LEU A 107 2.55 3.95 1.47
C LEU A 107 1.96 4.17 2.86
N ALA A 108 1.65 5.44 3.15
CA ALA A 108 1.22 5.87 4.47
C ALA A 108 -0.31 5.82 4.65
N CYS A 109 -0.74 5.43 5.86
CA CYS A 109 -2.14 5.55 6.29
C CYS A 109 -2.21 6.01 7.75
N GLU A 110 -3.30 6.69 8.11
CA GLU A 110 -3.62 7.01 9.50
C GLU A 110 -4.34 5.85 10.19
N THR A 111 -4.19 5.76 11.51
CA THR A 111 -4.89 4.77 12.33
C THR A 111 -6.42 4.81 12.16
N GLY A 112 -6.96 5.98 11.80
CA GLY A 112 -8.38 6.19 11.51
C GLY A 112 -8.84 5.77 10.10
N GLY A 113 -7.94 5.25 9.26
CA GLY A 113 -8.29 4.74 7.93
C GLY A 113 -8.11 5.74 6.79
N ARG A 114 -7.59 6.94 7.04
CA ARG A 114 -7.22 7.88 5.97
C ARG A 114 -5.94 7.43 5.30
N TRP A 115 -5.93 7.40 3.97
CA TRP A 115 -4.77 7.03 3.16
C TRP A 115 -4.11 8.27 2.54
N HIS A 116 -2.79 8.27 2.54
CA HIS A 116 -2.02 9.31 1.85
C HIS A 116 -2.22 9.21 0.33
N HIS A 117 -2.21 10.34 -0.38
CA HIS A 117 -2.47 10.38 -1.83
C HIS A 117 -1.53 9.48 -2.64
N ARG A 118 -0.26 9.29 -2.23
CA ARG A 118 0.68 8.35 -2.90
C ARG A 118 0.14 6.92 -2.87
N ALA A 119 -0.49 6.49 -1.77
CA ALA A 119 -1.12 5.17 -1.66
C ALA A 119 -2.35 5.05 -2.56
N LEU A 120 -3.20 6.09 -2.59
CA LEU A 120 -4.37 6.15 -3.48
C LEU A 120 -3.96 6.06 -4.95
N THR A 121 -2.98 6.87 -5.34
CA THR A 121 -2.44 6.87 -6.70
C THR A 121 -1.81 5.53 -7.07
N MET A 122 -1.09 4.88 -6.14
CA MET A 122 -0.49 3.58 -6.39
C MET A 122 -1.56 2.51 -6.66
N VAL A 123 -2.61 2.43 -5.85
CA VAL A 123 -3.72 1.49 -6.09
C VAL A 123 -4.36 1.73 -7.45
N SER A 124 -4.58 2.99 -7.84
CA SER A 124 -5.15 3.33 -9.15
C SER A 124 -4.25 2.87 -10.32
N LYS A 125 -2.93 3.11 -10.23
CA LYS A 125 -1.95 2.63 -11.23
C LYS A 125 -1.93 1.10 -11.34
N LEU A 126 -2.00 0.40 -10.21
CA LEU A 126 -2.03 -1.07 -10.19
C LEU A 126 -3.31 -1.61 -10.83
N ILE A 127 -4.47 -0.98 -10.55
CA ILE A 127 -5.77 -1.35 -11.16
C ILE A 127 -5.70 -1.14 -12.68
N GLU A 128 -5.21 -0.01 -13.13
CA GLU A 128 -5.05 0.28 -14.55
C GLU A 128 -4.18 -0.80 -15.23
N ALA A 129 -3.00 -1.08 -14.69
CA ALA A 129 -2.10 -2.09 -15.23
C ALA A 129 -2.75 -3.48 -15.28
N LYS A 130 -3.41 -3.90 -14.21
CA LYS A 130 -4.12 -5.19 -14.13
C LYS A 130 -5.22 -5.31 -15.18
N THR A 131 -6.01 -4.26 -15.32
CA THR A 131 -7.18 -4.29 -16.21
C THR A 131 -6.83 -4.18 -17.70
N GLN A 132 -5.66 -3.65 -18.05
CA GLN A 132 -5.19 -3.65 -19.44
C GLN A 132 -5.06 -5.06 -20.04
N THR A 133 -4.82 -6.07 -19.21
CA THR A 133 -4.74 -7.48 -19.65
C THR A 133 -6.11 -8.12 -19.88
N ILE A 134 -7.20 -7.42 -19.52
CA ILE A 134 -8.57 -7.91 -19.57
C ILE A 134 -9.25 -7.42 -20.85
N ALA A 135 -10.21 -8.21 -21.36
CA ALA A 135 -11.00 -7.83 -22.53
C ALA A 135 -11.64 -6.44 -22.36
N PRO A 136 -11.59 -5.54 -23.36
CA PRO A 136 -12.02 -4.15 -23.22
C PRO A 136 -13.41 -3.97 -22.63
N LEU A 137 -14.37 -4.80 -23.02
CA LEU A 137 -15.75 -4.75 -22.52
C LEU A 137 -15.88 -5.02 -21.02
N LEU A 138 -14.93 -5.71 -20.40
CA LEU A 138 -14.94 -6.08 -18.98
C LEU A 138 -14.06 -5.18 -18.13
N ARG A 139 -13.23 -4.32 -18.71
CA ARG A 139 -12.22 -3.52 -17.98
C ARG A 139 -12.81 -2.67 -16.87
N GLN A 140 -13.93 -1.99 -17.16
CA GLN A 140 -14.57 -1.12 -16.16
C GLN A 140 -15.10 -1.91 -14.96
N ALA A 141 -15.81 -3.00 -15.22
CA ALA A 141 -16.32 -3.86 -14.17
C ALA A 141 -15.19 -4.51 -13.36
N ALA A 142 -14.14 -4.97 -14.05
CA ALA A 142 -12.95 -5.51 -13.40
C ALA A 142 -12.21 -4.46 -12.57
N ALA A 143 -12.06 -3.23 -13.05
CA ALA A 143 -11.43 -2.14 -12.30
C ALA A 143 -12.17 -1.88 -10.97
N LEU A 144 -13.51 -1.85 -11.00
CA LEU A 144 -14.31 -1.70 -9.81
C LEU A 144 -14.16 -2.90 -8.84
N ALA A 145 -14.11 -4.12 -9.38
CA ALA A 145 -13.93 -5.33 -8.60
C ALA A 145 -12.57 -5.35 -7.89
N TYR A 146 -11.47 -5.05 -8.61
CA TYR A 146 -10.13 -4.95 -8.01
C TYR A 146 -10.03 -3.80 -7.02
N HIS A 147 -10.63 -2.64 -7.31
CA HIS A 147 -10.69 -1.52 -6.37
C HIS A 147 -11.29 -1.96 -5.02
N ARG A 148 -12.45 -2.62 -5.04
CA ARG A 148 -13.10 -3.11 -3.82
C ARG A 148 -12.25 -4.15 -3.10
N ARG A 149 -11.73 -5.12 -3.84
CA ARG A 149 -10.93 -6.19 -3.26
C ARG A 149 -9.68 -5.64 -2.58
N TRP A 150 -8.90 -4.82 -3.27
CA TRP A 150 -7.62 -4.35 -2.74
C TRP A 150 -7.78 -3.38 -1.58
N TRP A 151 -8.78 -2.48 -1.66
CA TRP A 151 -9.10 -1.65 -0.50
C TRP A 151 -9.65 -2.48 0.66
N GLY A 152 -10.39 -3.54 0.42
CA GLY A 152 -10.81 -4.48 1.45
C GLY A 152 -9.62 -5.17 2.14
N ILE A 153 -8.64 -5.65 1.37
CA ILE A 153 -7.39 -6.25 1.88
C ILE A 153 -6.62 -5.23 2.74
N LEU A 154 -6.38 -4.04 2.21
CA LEU A 154 -5.60 -2.99 2.87
C LEU A 154 -6.29 -2.49 4.15
N SER A 155 -7.60 -2.22 4.08
CA SER A 155 -8.37 -1.75 5.24
C SER A 155 -8.44 -2.79 6.35
N THR A 156 -8.64 -4.06 6.00
CA THR A 156 -8.64 -5.16 6.96
C THR A 156 -7.28 -5.30 7.64
N ALA A 157 -6.19 -5.21 6.87
CA ALA A 157 -4.84 -5.27 7.41
C ALA A 157 -4.52 -4.09 8.34
N LEU A 158 -4.98 -2.89 7.99
CA LEU A 158 -4.87 -1.71 8.85
C LEU A 158 -5.59 -1.93 10.18
N GLN A 159 -6.88 -2.33 10.14
CA GLN A 159 -7.66 -2.56 11.36
C GLN A 159 -7.02 -3.64 12.26
N ARG A 160 -6.52 -4.72 11.66
CA ARG A 160 -5.78 -5.76 12.40
C ARG A 160 -4.52 -5.21 13.05
N THR A 161 -3.75 -4.38 12.34
CA THR A 161 -2.52 -3.80 12.89
C THR A 161 -2.84 -2.88 14.06
N VAL A 162 -3.87 -2.03 13.93
CA VAL A 162 -4.31 -1.13 15.00
C VAL A 162 -4.83 -1.94 16.20
N ALA A 163 -5.70 -2.92 15.97
CA ALA A 163 -6.24 -3.78 17.03
C ALA A 163 -5.12 -4.52 17.78
N THR A 164 -4.15 -5.10 17.06
CA THR A 164 -3.01 -5.78 17.69
C THR A 164 -2.19 -4.83 18.56
N SER A 165 -1.98 -3.59 18.09
CA SER A 165 -1.21 -2.60 18.86
C SER A 165 -1.93 -2.12 20.14
N LEU A 166 -3.27 -2.11 20.13
CA LEU A 166 -4.09 -1.70 21.27
C LEU A 166 -4.26 -2.82 22.30
N LEU A 167 -4.37 -4.06 21.84
CA LEU A 167 -4.66 -5.21 22.70
C LEU A 167 -3.41 -5.82 23.33
N ASP A 168 -2.22 -5.35 22.93
CA ASP A 168 -0.91 -5.83 23.43
C ASP A 168 -0.81 -7.37 23.50
N HIS A 169 -1.38 -8.04 22.48
CA HIS A 169 -1.48 -9.50 22.42
C HIS A 169 -0.33 -10.10 21.59
N PRO A 170 0.69 -10.66 22.25
CA PRO A 170 1.85 -11.24 21.55
C PRO A 170 1.53 -12.47 20.70
N GLY A 171 0.32 -13.02 20.81
CA GLY A 171 -0.11 -14.24 20.11
C GLY A 171 -0.84 -14.05 18.76
N MET A 172 -1.20 -12.82 18.38
CA MET A 172 -1.91 -12.58 17.11
C MET A 172 -0.97 -12.42 15.89
N GLY A 173 0.30 -12.72 16.03
CA GLY A 173 1.32 -12.49 15.01
C GLY A 173 1.25 -13.39 13.76
N SER A 174 0.38 -14.39 13.72
CA SER A 174 0.24 -15.31 12.59
C SER A 174 -1.20 -15.37 12.08
N MET A 175 -1.73 -14.23 11.68
CA MET A 175 -2.98 -14.25 10.92
C MET A 175 -2.67 -14.61 9.46
N PRO A 176 -3.47 -15.49 8.83
CA PRO A 176 -3.30 -15.81 7.43
C PRO A 176 -3.38 -14.53 6.59
N GLY A 177 -2.51 -14.42 5.61
CA GLY A 177 -2.57 -13.37 4.60
C GLY A 177 -3.90 -13.36 3.85
N PRO A 178 -4.12 -12.39 2.96
CA PRO A 178 -5.23 -12.45 2.04
C PRO A 178 -5.16 -13.79 1.29
N GLY A 179 -6.28 -14.47 1.18
CA GLY A 179 -6.36 -15.72 0.41
C GLY A 179 -5.94 -15.53 -1.05
N PRO A 180 -5.82 -16.60 -1.82
CA PRO A 180 -5.47 -16.51 -3.23
C PRO A 180 -6.44 -15.59 -3.98
N GLU A 181 -5.97 -14.99 -5.07
CA GLU A 181 -6.82 -14.15 -5.93
C GLU A 181 -7.99 -14.99 -6.44
N PRO A 182 -9.25 -14.58 -6.20
CA PRO A 182 -10.40 -15.31 -6.70
C PRO A 182 -10.51 -15.19 -8.23
N PRO A 183 -11.18 -16.13 -8.90
CA PRO A 183 -11.47 -16.02 -10.32
C PRO A 183 -12.15 -14.70 -10.66
N LEU A 184 -11.85 -14.14 -11.84
CA LEU A 184 -12.43 -12.87 -12.29
C LEU A 184 -13.96 -12.86 -12.26
N GLY A 185 -14.61 -14.00 -12.58
CA GLY A 185 -16.07 -14.14 -12.53
C GLY A 185 -16.64 -13.82 -11.14
N ASP A 186 -16.02 -14.36 -10.10
CA ASP A 186 -16.47 -14.15 -8.72
C ASP A 186 -16.27 -12.69 -8.29
N LEU A 187 -15.16 -12.06 -8.70
CA LEU A 187 -14.91 -10.65 -8.45
C LEU A 187 -15.95 -9.74 -9.12
N LEU A 188 -16.34 -10.06 -10.35
CA LEU A 188 -17.35 -9.32 -11.10
C LEU A 188 -18.73 -9.48 -10.46
N GLN A 189 -19.09 -10.66 -9.98
CA GLN A 189 -20.36 -10.90 -9.31
C GLN A 189 -20.48 -10.07 -8.03
N ILE A 190 -19.46 -10.07 -7.16
CA ILE A 190 -19.41 -9.23 -5.96
C ILE A 190 -19.53 -7.74 -6.32
N ALA A 191 -18.96 -7.31 -7.45
CA ALA A 191 -19.06 -5.93 -7.91
C ALA A 191 -20.47 -5.53 -8.32
N MET A 192 -21.28 -6.46 -8.80
CA MET A 192 -22.66 -6.19 -9.27
C MET A 192 -23.70 -6.20 -8.14
N GLU A 193 -23.42 -6.89 -7.03
CA GLU A 193 -24.38 -7.04 -5.92
C GLU A 193 -24.53 -5.81 -5.00
N ILE A 194 -23.69 -4.77 -5.16
CA ILE A 194 -23.74 -3.57 -4.32
C ILE A 194 -24.08 -2.34 -5.18
N PRO A 195 -25.34 -1.89 -5.20
CA PRO A 195 -25.83 -0.82 -6.09
C PRO A 195 -25.20 0.56 -5.89
N GLU A 196 -24.69 0.87 -4.69
CA GLU A 196 -24.24 2.22 -4.34
C GLU A 196 -22.88 2.61 -4.96
N LEU A 197 -22.10 1.68 -5.45
CA LEU A 197 -20.76 1.94 -5.98
C LEU A 197 -20.70 2.08 -7.51
N SER A 198 -21.79 1.86 -8.22
CA SER A 198 -21.90 2.15 -9.65
C SER A 198 -21.86 3.66 -9.98
N ARG A 199 -21.82 4.52 -8.97
CA ARG A 199 -21.85 5.99 -9.07
C ARG A 199 -20.53 6.68 -8.74
N LEU A 200 -19.45 5.94 -8.55
CA LEU A 200 -18.15 6.61 -8.41
C LEU A 200 -17.72 7.16 -9.78
N PRO A 201 -17.57 8.48 -9.93
CA PRO A 201 -17.11 9.06 -11.17
C PRO A 201 -15.66 8.59 -11.39
N LEU A 202 -15.43 7.77 -12.41
CA LEU A 202 -14.13 7.67 -13.02
C LEU A 202 -13.83 9.07 -13.56
N ARG A 203 -12.79 9.74 -13.09
CA ARG A 203 -12.35 11.01 -13.66
C ARG A 203 -12.09 10.76 -15.14
N GLU A 204 -12.90 11.36 -15.98
CA GLU A 204 -12.58 11.64 -17.35
C GLU A 204 -11.53 12.77 -17.31
N ASP A 205 -10.29 12.46 -17.68
CA ASP A 205 -9.28 13.43 -18.03
C ASP A 205 -9.36 13.71 -19.55
#